data_c07a02cf86f48e4fd5de8e202954ffec
#
_entry.id   c07a02cf86f48e4fd5de8e202954ffec
#
_cell.length_a   1.000
_cell.length_b   1.000
_cell.length_c   1.000
_cell.angle_alpha   90.00
_cell.angle_beta   90.00
_cell.angle_gamma   90.00
#
_symmetry.space_group_name_H-M   'P 1'
#
loop_
_entity.id
_entity.type
_entity.pdbx_description
1 polymer ?
#
loop_
_entity_poly.entity_id
_entity_poly.type
_entity_poly.pdbx_seq_one_letter_code
_entity_poly.pdbx_strand_id
1 'polypeptide(L)'
;EIKYMADTMHALEKNPKWKGRRGPVVLVIMDGVGYGKYEEGDAVKASKMKYLDWFTANCPHTQLKAHGTAVGLPTDDDMGNSEVGHNAMGCGRVFAQGAKLVGESISSGSMFEGAVWKKLVKNVQDKGTTFHLMGLVSDGNVHSHIDHLKAMITQAHKEGVKTLRVHALLDGRDVPPTSALEYFEPLEKFLAEFSDVDYQIASGGGRMYITMDRYGADWSMVERGWHAHVLADGRQFASATEAINTYRSENAGLLDQDMHEFVIAKDGKPVGPIVDGDSVIFFNFRGDRSLEITAAFEEDNFTHFDRVRRPAVEYAGMMEYDGDNHKPAQFLVNPPSIDRTMGEYLTKTGVHLMAISETQKYGHVTYFFNGNRPGEFDKNLETYIEVPSDVVPFEQRPWMKCAEITDKVIEAIESGKYDHIRLNYPNGDMVGHTGVF
;
A
#
# COMPACT_ATOMS: atom_id res chain seq x y z
N GLU A 1 12.40 15.25 26.15
CA GLU A 1 12.69 13.83 26.45
C GLU A 1 11.41 13.21 27.01
N ILE A 2 10.56 12.63 26.14
CA ILE A 2 9.49 11.72 26.59
C ILE A 2 10.21 10.39 26.83
N LYS A 3 10.50 10.09 28.09
CA LYS A 3 10.83 8.76 28.54
C LYS A 3 9.63 7.86 28.19
N TYR A 4 9.72 7.10 27.12
CA TYR A 4 8.96 5.87 26.97
C TYR A 4 9.37 5.01 28.17
N MET A 5 8.51 4.95 29.18
CA MET A 5 8.56 3.86 30.15
C MET A 5 8.37 2.59 29.32
N ALA A 6 9.42 1.84 29.15
CA ALA A 6 9.34 0.47 28.65
C ALA A 6 8.39 -0.25 29.62
N ASP A 7 7.14 -0.37 29.21
CA ASP A 7 6.16 -1.19 29.90
C ASP A 7 6.72 -2.60 29.82
N THR A 8 7.18 -3.13 30.95
CA THR A 8 7.85 -4.42 31.00
C THR A 8 6.81 -5.47 30.67
N MET A 9 6.80 -5.88 29.40
CA MET A 9 5.94 -6.94 28.93
C MET A 9 6.21 -8.20 29.73
N HIS A 10 5.20 -8.68 30.43
CA HIS A 10 5.31 -9.87 31.28
C HIS A 10 5.17 -11.14 30.43
N ALA A 11 5.97 -12.17 30.73
CA ALA A 11 5.75 -13.51 30.18
C ALA A 11 4.37 -14.03 30.59
N LEU A 12 3.73 -14.82 29.71
CA LEU A 12 2.45 -15.45 30.04
C LEU A 12 2.64 -16.50 31.16
N GLU A 13 1.69 -16.57 32.05
CA GLU A 13 1.68 -17.57 33.13
C GLU A 13 0.80 -18.76 32.74
N LYS A 14 1.23 -19.98 33.11
CA LYS A 14 0.41 -21.16 32.92
C LYS A 14 -0.86 -21.07 33.77
N ASN A 15 -2.02 -21.30 33.18
CA ASN A 15 -3.26 -21.43 33.93
C ASN A 15 -3.21 -22.73 34.75
N PRO A 16 -3.15 -22.67 36.09
CA PRO A 16 -3.01 -23.88 36.93
C PRO A 16 -4.23 -24.80 36.90
N LYS A 17 -5.37 -24.27 36.42
CA LYS A 17 -6.62 -25.05 36.32
C LYS A 17 -6.74 -25.81 34.99
N TRP A 18 -5.82 -25.60 34.05
CA TRP A 18 -5.87 -26.24 32.74
C TRP A 18 -4.64 -27.08 32.47
N LYS A 19 -4.88 -28.37 32.17
CA LYS A 19 -3.81 -29.35 31.96
C LYS A 19 -3.14 -29.27 30.57
N GLY A 20 -3.59 -28.37 29.72
CA GLY A 20 -3.12 -28.28 28.36
C GLY A 20 -3.80 -29.28 27.42
N ARG A 21 -3.42 -29.24 26.15
CA ARG A 21 -3.81 -30.22 25.11
C ARG A 21 -2.58 -30.98 24.63
N ARG A 22 -2.78 -32.12 24.00
CA ARG A 22 -1.72 -32.81 23.29
C ARG A 22 -1.49 -32.11 21.93
N GLY A 23 -0.24 -32.00 21.54
CA GLY A 23 0.18 -31.41 20.26
C GLY A 23 0.11 -29.87 20.23
N PRO A 24 0.54 -29.28 19.11
CA PRO A 24 0.56 -27.84 18.93
C PRO A 24 -0.84 -27.24 18.77
N VAL A 25 -0.95 -25.94 19.03
CA VAL A 25 -2.04 -25.13 18.49
C VAL A 25 -1.71 -24.80 17.04
N VAL A 26 -2.61 -25.12 16.12
CA VAL A 26 -2.41 -24.84 14.68
C VAL A 26 -3.40 -23.76 14.24
N LEU A 27 -2.88 -22.61 13.83
CA LEU A 27 -3.64 -21.52 13.22
C LEU A 27 -3.54 -21.65 11.70
N VAL A 28 -4.64 -22.03 11.05
CA VAL A 28 -4.73 -22.13 9.59
C VAL A 28 -5.46 -20.91 9.06
N ILE A 29 -4.79 -20.12 8.22
CA ILE A 29 -5.37 -18.97 7.54
C ILE A 29 -5.62 -19.41 6.08
N MET A 30 -6.88 -19.37 5.66
CA MET A 30 -7.30 -19.59 4.28
C MET A 30 -7.57 -18.22 3.67
N ASP A 31 -6.55 -17.61 3.08
CA ASP A 31 -6.61 -16.23 2.58
C ASP A 31 -7.62 -16.12 1.42
N GLY A 32 -8.39 -15.03 1.39
CA GLY A 32 -9.42 -14.81 0.37
C GLY A 32 -10.68 -15.68 0.51
N VAL A 33 -10.79 -16.54 1.53
CA VAL A 33 -11.96 -17.36 1.79
C VAL A 33 -12.90 -16.68 2.78
N GLY A 34 -14.10 -16.32 2.31
CA GLY A 34 -15.08 -15.60 3.13
C GLY A 34 -16.49 -15.75 2.61
N TYR A 35 -17.43 -15.04 3.21
CA TYR A 35 -18.82 -15.01 2.79
C TYR A 35 -19.03 -13.92 1.73
N GLY A 36 -19.37 -14.32 0.51
CA GLY A 36 -19.65 -13.41 -0.59
C GLY A 36 -20.95 -12.60 -0.36
N LYS A 37 -20.97 -11.37 -0.85
CA LYS A 37 -22.15 -10.49 -0.82
C LYS A 37 -23.21 -10.91 -1.82
N TYR A 38 -22.78 -11.45 -2.96
CA TYR A 38 -23.63 -11.87 -4.07
C TYR A 38 -23.47 -13.36 -4.31
N GLU A 39 -24.54 -14.01 -4.79
CA GLU A 39 -24.53 -15.43 -5.12
C GLU A 39 -23.71 -15.71 -6.37
N GLU A 40 -23.82 -14.84 -7.35
CA GLU A 40 -23.05 -14.86 -8.58
C GLU A 40 -21.60 -14.43 -8.30
N GLY A 41 -20.64 -15.26 -8.68
CA GLY A 41 -19.23 -15.03 -8.41
C GLY A 41 -18.72 -15.46 -7.03
N ASP A 42 -19.59 -16.00 -6.15
CA ASP A 42 -19.13 -16.59 -4.87
C ASP A 42 -18.59 -18.01 -5.12
N ALA A 43 -17.29 -18.10 -5.42
CA ALA A 43 -16.61 -19.36 -5.67
C ALA A 43 -16.57 -20.27 -4.42
N VAL A 44 -16.55 -19.70 -3.22
CA VAL A 44 -16.60 -20.48 -1.96
C VAL A 44 -17.93 -21.19 -1.84
N LYS A 45 -19.04 -20.51 -2.11
CA LYS A 45 -20.37 -21.09 -2.10
C LYS A 45 -20.59 -22.12 -3.22
N ALA A 46 -20.00 -21.85 -4.40
CA ALA A 46 -20.08 -22.77 -5.53
C ALA A 46 -19.21 -24.01 -5.34
N SER A 47 -18.18 -23.97 -4.50
CA SER A 47 -17.28 -25.06 -4.22
C SER A 47 -17.90 -26.10 -3.27
N LYS A 48 -17.45 -27.35 -3.37
CA LYS A 48 -17.86 -28.44 -2.47
C LYS A 48 -16.82 -28.64 -1.38
N MET A 49 -16.78 -27.72 -0.42
CA MET A 49 -15.79 -27.72 0.66
C MET A 49 -16.18 -28.65 1.82
N LYS A 50 -16.24 -29.95 1.55
CA LYS A 50 -16.70 -31.00 2.48
C LYS A 50 -16.21 -30.84 3.92
N TYR A 51 -14.94 -30.50 4.12
CA TYR A 51 -14.38 -30.41 5.47
C TYR A 51 -14.66 -29.06 6.12
N LEU A 52 -14.66 -27.97 5.37
CA LEU A 52 -15.03 -26.65 5.89
C LEU A 52 -16.51 -26.64 6.30
N ASP A 53 -17.38 -27.25 5.49
CA ASP A 53 -18.79 -27.44 5.82
C ASP A 53 -18.96 -28.26 7.10
N TRP A 54 -18.16 -29.33 7.22
CA TRP A 54 -18.18 -30.14 8.44
C TRP A 54 -17.73 -29.36 9.68
N PHE A 55 -16.64 -28.59 9.57
CA PHE A 55 -16.17 -27.74 10.68
C PHE A 55 -17.23 -26.71 11.06
N THR A 56 -17.83 -26.04 10.10
CA THR A 56 -18.90 -25.06 10.33
C THR A 56 -20.11 -25.69 11.03
N ALA A 57 -20.46 -26.94 10.68
CA ALA A 57 -21.60 -27.61 11.28
C ALA A 57 -21.31 -28.21 12.67
N ASN A 58 -20.05 -28.57 12.98
CA ASN A 58 -19.72 -29.39 14.15
C ASN A 58 -18.76 -28.73 15.14
N CYS A 59 -18.12 -27.61 14.79
CA CYS A 59 -17.17 -26.91 15.65
C CYS A 59 -17.68 -25.50 16.00
N PRO A 60 -17.23 -24.95 17.15
CA PRO A 60 -17.50 -23.56 17.46
C PRO A 60 -16.99 -22.64 16.32
N HIS A 61 -17.85 -21.76 15.85
CA HIS A 61 -17.51 -20.82 14.80
C HIS A 61 -18.13 -19.45 15.06
N THR A 62 -17.55 -18.41 14.46
CA THR A 62 -18.05 -17.04 14.48
C THR A 62 -17.66 -16.31 13.20
N GLN A 63 -18.30 -15.18 12.96
CA GLN A 63 -17.97 -14.31 11.83
C GLN A 63 -17.21 -13.09 12.33
N LEU A 64 -16.17 -12.70 11.62
CA LEU A 64 -15.42 -11.47 11.84
C LEU A 64 -15.57 -10.55 10.63
N LYS A 65 -15.72 -9.25 10.88
CA LYS A 65 -15.61 -8.25 9.82
C LYS A 65 -14.15 -8.10 9.43
N ALA A 66 -13.84 -8.27 8.15
CA ALA A 66 -12.48 -8.22 7.59
C ALA A 66 -12.20 -6.96 6.77
N HIS A 67 -13.06 -5.93 6.84
CA HIS A 67 -12.95 -4.67 6.10
C HIS A 67 -13.43 -3.49 6.95
N GLY A 68 -13.22 -2.29 6.43
CA GLY A 68 -13.73 -1.05 6.97
C GLY A 68 -13.15 -0.71 8.35
N THR A 69 -13.95 -0.03 9.14
CA THR A 69 -13.57 0.45 10.48
C THR A 69 -13.24 -0.68 11.45
N ALA A 70 -13.76 -1.87 11.22
CA ALA A 70 -13.48 -3.05 12.04
C ALA A 70 -12.01 -3.49 12.00
N VAL A 71 -11.27 -3.12 10.97
CA VAL A 71 -9.83 -3.41 10.80
C VAL A 71 -8.96 -2.15 10.76
N GLY A 72 -9.52 -0.99 11.12
CA GLY A 72 -8.78 0.27 11.26
C GLY A 72 -8.73 1.14 10.01
N LEU A 73 -9.52 0.80 8.97
CA LEU A 73 -9.69 1.65 7.80
C LEU A 73 -10.66 2.82 8.12
N PRO A 74 -10.63 3.91 7.32
CA PRO A 74 -11.38 5.12 7.64
C PRO A 74 -12.90 4.94 7.68
N THR A 75 -13.47 4.20 6.73
CA THR A 75 -14.91 3.98 6.59
C THR A 75 -15.25 2.50 6.39
N ASP A 76 -16.52 2.12 6.59
CA ASP A 76 -16.98 0.74 6.39
C ASP A 76 -17.06 0.34 4.91
N ASP A 77 -16.92 1.28 3.98
CA ASP A 77 -16.86 1.02 2.55
C ASP A 77 -15.43 0.71 2.07
N ASP A 78 -14.42 0.98 2.90
CA ASP A 78 -13.03 0.69 2.58
C ASP A 78 -12.76 -0.81 2.58
N MET A 79 -12.23 -1.31 1.46
CA MET A 79 -11.88 -2.71 1.30
C MET A 79 -10.69 -3.09 2.19
N GLY A 80 -10.85 -4.11 3.03
CA GLY A 80 -9.76 -4.72 3.78
C GLY A 80 -8.72 -5.38 2.86
N ASN A 81 -7.58 -5.71 3.45
CA ASN A 81 -6.50 -6.43 2.77
C ASN A 81 -5.83 -7.41 3.73
N SER A 82 -4.95 -8.26 3.19
CA SER A 82 -4.30 -9.30 3.98
C SER A 82 -3.33 -8.74 5.03
N GLU A 83 -2.65 -7.63 4.75
CA GLU A 83 -1.70 -6.99 5.68
C GLU A 83 -2.42 -6.55 6.96
N VAL A 84 -3.50 -5.78 6.79
CA VAL A 84 -4.32 -5.28 7.91
C VAL A 84 -4.95 -6.44 8.69
N GLY A 85 -5.44 -7.47 8.00
CA GLY A 85 -6.00 -8.66 8.62
C GLY A 85 -4.98 -9.43 9.47
N HIS A 86 -3.77 -9.63 8.96
CA HIS A 86 -2.71 -10.32 9.69
C HIS A 86 -2.19 -9.49 10.87
N ASN A 87 -2.07 -8.16 10.72
CA ASN A 87 -1.78 -7.26 11.84
C ASN A 87 -2.82 -7.41 12.97
N ALA A 88 -4.11 -7.36 12.62
CA ALA A 88 -5.19 -7.49 13.59
C ALA A 88 -5.20 -8.86 14.30
N MET A 89 -4.99 -9.95 13.54
CA MET A 89 -4.88 -11.30 14.11
C MET A 89 -3.65 -11.44 15.01
N GLY A 90 -2.52 -10.91 14.58
CA GLY A 90 -1.25 -11.04 15.28
C GLY A 90 -1.19 -10.27 16.60
N CYS A 91 -1.89 -9.14 16.73
CA CYS A 91 -1.86 -8.32 17.93
C CYS A 91 -3.19 -8.30 18.73
N GLY A 92 -4.27 -8.86 18.19
CA GLY A 92 -5.59 -8.84 18.81
C GLY A 92 -6.18 -7.43 19.01
N ARG A 93 -5.69 -6.44 18.26
CA ARG A 93 -6.08 -5.03 18.34
C ARG A 93 -6.23 -4.44 16.95
N VAL A 94 -6.98 -3.35 16.85
CA VAL A 94 -7.18 -2.60 15.60
C VAL A 94 -6.35 -1.32 15.65
N PHE A 95 -5.57 -1.09 14.62
CA PHE A 95 -4.75 0.11 14.45
C PHE A 95 -5.23 0.93 13.25
N ALA A 96 -5.05 2.24 13.32
CA ALA A 96 -5.28 3.11 12.17
C ALA A 96 -4.34 2.70 11.02
N GLN A 97 -4.89 2.56 9.81
CA GLN A 97 -4.18 2.09 8.63
C GLN A 97 -4.38 3.08 7.47
N GLY A 98 -3.47 3.04 6.49
CA GLY A 98 -3.60 3.75 5.23
C GLY A 98 -4.03 5.21 5.39
N ALA A 99 -5.11 5.59 4.73
CA ALA A 99 -5.63 6.95 4.74
C ALA A 99 -5.93 7.50 6.14
N LYS A 100 -6.45 6.67 7.05
CA LYS A 100 -6.74 7.09 8.42
C LYS A 100 -5.46 7.48 9.18
N LEU A 101 -4.42 6.67 9.06
CA LEU A 101 -3.12 6.94 9.68
C LEU A 101 -2.50 8.24 9.12
N VAL A 102 -2.55 8.42 7.80
CA VAL A 102 -2.09 9.65 7.14
C VAL A 102 -2.93 10.86 7.61
N GLY A 103 -4.26 10.74 7.62
CA GLY A 103 -5.15 11.81 8.09
C GLY A 103 -4.90 12.20 9.55
N GLU A 104 -4.67 11.22 10.45
CA GLU A 104 -4.29 11.47 11.84
C GLU A 104 -2.93 12.17 11.96
N SER A 105 -1.95 11.77 11.13
CA SER A 105 -0.63 12.40 11.11
C SER A 105 -0.67 13.85 10.59
N ILE A 106 -1.53 14.13 9.62
CA ILE A 106 -1.77 15.48 9.11
C ILE A 106 -2.48 16.34 10.17
N SER A 107 -3.59 15.83 10.74
CA SER A 107 -4.41 16.60 11.69
C SER A 107 -3.69 16.90 13.00
N SER A 108 -2.81 16.02 13.45
CA SER A 108 -1.93 16.24 14.60
C SER A 108 -0.72 17.13 14.27
N GLY A 109 -0.41 17.34 12.99
CA GLY A 109 0.79 18.04 12.53
C GLY A 109 2.07 17.18 12.56
N SER A 110 2.01 15.94 13.03
CA SER A 110 3.20 15.08 13.21
C SER A 110 3.93 14.78 11.90
N MET A 111 3.22 14.66 10.77
CA MET A 111 3.81 14.48 9.45
C MET A 111 4.73 15.66 9.08
N PHE A 112 4.29 16.89 9.35
CA PHE A 112 5.01 18.12 9.01
C PHE A 112 6.15 18.43 9.99
N GLU A 113 6.10 17.89 11.19
CA GLU A 113 7.21 17.91 12.14
C GLU A 113 8.26 16.81 11.87
N GLY A 114 7.95 15.88 10.99
CA GLY A 114 8.82 14.76 10.62
C GLY A 114 10.09 15.21 9.90
N ALA A 115 11.19 14.51 10.15
CA ALA A 115 12.50 14.85 9.59
C ALA A 115 12.51 14.82 8.06
N VAL A 116 11.76 13.90 7.43
CA VAL A 116 11.69 13.77 5.97
C VAL A 116 10.98 15.00 5.35
N TRP A 117 9.80 15.36 5.86
CA TRP A 117 9.10 16.57 5.40
C TRP A 117 10.00 17.82 5.48
N LYS A 118 10.59 18.06 6.65
CA LYS A 118 11.49 19.20 6.89
C LYS A 118 12.69 19.20 5.95
N LYS A 119 13.27 18.03 5.70
CA LYS A 119 14.38 17.88 4.75
C LYS A 119 13.98 18.27 3.34
N LEU A 120 12.82 17.80 2.86
CA LEU A 120 12.31 18.07 1.51
C LEU A 120 12.00 19.56 1.31
N VAL A 121 11.33 20.18 2.28
CA VAL A 121 11.04 21.64 2.24
C VAL A 121 12.33 22.46 2.28
N LYS A 122 13.24 22.11 3.20
CA LYS A 122 14.53 22.81 3.31
C LYS A 122 15.37 22.67 2.03
N ASN A 123 15.36 21.51 1.37
CA ASN A 123 16.10 21.30 0.14
C ASN A 123 15.71 22.32 -0.95
N VAL A 124 14.41 22.50 -1.19
CA VAL A 124 13.94 23.45 -2.22
C VAL A 124 14.11 24.91 -1.80
N GLN A 125 14.04 25.21 -0.52
CA GLN A 125 14.32 26.57 -0.01
C GLN A 125 15.80 26.94 -0.18
N ASP A 126 16.71 26.07 0.21
CA ASP A 126 18.15 26.30 0.12
C ASP A 126 18.64 26.42 -1.32
N LYS A 127 18.03 25.67 -2.24
CA LYS A 127 18.43 25.62 -3.66
C LYS A 127 17.63 26.55 -4.56
N GLY A 128 16.47 27.05 -4.11
CA GLY A 128 15.54 27.82 -4.94
C GLY A 128 14.90 26.97 -6.05
N THR A 129 14.67 25.69 -5.81
CA THR A 129 14.14 24.71 -6.76
C THR A 129 12.66 24.42 -6.51
N THR A 130 12.10 23.41 -7.19
CA THR A 130 10.67 23.11 -7.19
C THR A 130 10.31 21.98 -6.24
N PHE A 131 9.18 22.12 -5.56
CA PHE A 131 8.56 21.09 -4.73
C PHE A 131 7.46 20.39 -5.53
N HIS A 132 7.63 19.11 -5.79
CA HIS A 132 6.72 18.30 -6.60
C HIS A 132 5.87 17.40 -5.73
N LEU A 133 4.56 17.36 -5.98
CA LEU A 133 3.60 16.44 -5.40
C LEU A 133 2.99 15.61 -6.53
N MET A 134 3.22 14.31 -6.53
CA MET A 134 2.76 13.38 -7.56
C MET A 134 1.82 12.34 -6.93
N GLY A 135 0.69 12.05 -7.58
CA GLY A 135 -0.23 11.00 -7.12
C GLY A 135 -1.65 11.13 -7.64
N LEU A 136 -2.51 10.25 -7.16
CA LEU A 136 -3.90 10.14 -7.59
C LEU A 136 -4.76 11.25 -6.98
N VAL A 137 -5.53 11.96 -7.81
CA VAL A 137 -6.34 13.11 -7.40
C VAL A 137 -7.82 12.72 -7.39
N SER A 138 -8.28 12.23 -6.26
CA SER A 138 -9.68 11.93 -5.98
C SER A 138 -9.92 11.81 -4.47
N ASP A 139 -11.16 11.61 -4.07
CA ASP A 139 -11.58 11.27 -2.72
C ASP A 139 -11.91 9.77 -2.55
N GLY A 140 -11.54 8.95 -3.54
CA GLY A 140 -11.80 7.49 -3.55
C GLY A 140 -11.14 6.72 -2.41
N ASN A 141 -10.14 7.30 -1.74
CA ASN A 141 -9.58 6.84 -0.48
C ASN A 141 -8.97 5.43 -0.50
N VAL A 142 -8.64 4.91 -1.69
CA VAL A 142 -7.99 3.61 -1.87
C VAL A 142 -6.47 3.73 -1.99
N HIS A 143 -5.99 4.71 -2.76
CA HIS A 143 -4.57 4.95 -2.98
C HIS A 143 -4.09 6.28 -2.40
N SER A 144 -4.97 7.28 -2.38
CA SER A 144 -4.69 8.65 -1.95
C SER A 144 -5.99 9.34 -1.52
N HIS A 145 -5.89 10.55 -1.02
CA HIS A 145 -7.04 11.43 -0.79
C HIS A 145 -6.68 12.87 -1.13
N ILE A 146 -7.57 13.57 -1.85
CA ILE A 146 -7.34 14.95 -2.30
C ILE A 146 -7.13 15.91 -1.12
N ASP A 147 -7.75 15.68 0.04
CA ASP A 147 -7.55 16.53 1.22
C ASP A 147 -6.13 16.39 1.79
N HIS A 148 -5.49 15.23 1.66
CA HIS A 148 -4.07 15.08 2.02
C HIS A 148 -3.18 15.95 1.12
N LEU A 149 -3.45 15.95 -0.19
CA LEU A 149 -2.75 16.82 -1.15
C LEU A 149 -2.93 18.30 -0.78
N LYS A 150 -4.17 18.75 -0.55
CA LYS A 150 -4.45 20.14 -0.17
C LYS A 150 -3.78 20.52 1.14
N ALA A 151 -3.74 19.64 2.13
CA ALA A 151 -3.04 19.87 3.39
C ALA A 151 -1.53 20.06 3.19
N MET A 152 -0.89 19.23 2.35
CA MET A 152 0.53 19.37 2.02
C MET A 152 0.81 20.68 1.27
N ILE A 153 -0.03 21.08 0.32
CA ILE A 153 0.09 22.35 -0.41
C ILE A 153 0.00 23.53 0.57
N THR A 154 -1.01 23.52 1.45
CA THR A 154 -1.21 24.56 2.47
C THR A 154 0.00 24.68 3.40
N GLN A 155 0.53 23.54 3.85
CA GLN A 155 1.67 23.51 4.75
C GLN A 155 2.96 23.97 4.04
N ALA A 156 3.18 23.56 2.79
CA ALA A 156 4.31 24.02 1.99
C ALA A 156 4.30 25.54 1.82
N HIS A 157 3.14 26.15 1.56
CA HIS A 157 2.98 27.58 1.50
C HIS A 157 3.29 28.26 2.84
N LYS A 158 2.73 27.74 3.93
CA LYS A 158 2.97 28.24 5.29
C LYS A 158 4.46 28.20 5.67
N GLU A 159 5.20 27.22 5.17
CA GLU A 159 6.64 27.09 5.38
C GLU A 159 7.47 27.86 4.34
N GLY A 160 6.84 28.58 3.40
CA GLY A 160 7.49 29.51 2.48
C GLY A 160 8.09 28.86 1.22
N VAL A 161 7.62 27.69 0.80
CA VAL A 161 7.94 27.13 -0.52
C VAL A 161 7.44 28.06 -1.61
N LYS A 162 8.30 28.43 -2.57
CA LYS A 162 7.99 29.42 -3.61
C LYS A 162 7.44 28.83 -4.89
N THR A 163 7.88 27.62 -5.26
CA THR A 163 7.47 26.95 -6.48
C THR A 163 7.00 25.55 -6.15
N LEU A 164 5.74 25.22 -6.49
CA LEU A 164 5.17 23.88 -6.30
C LEU A 164 4.49 23.41 -7.57
N ARG A 165 4.66 22.15 -7.89
CA ARG A 165 4.04 21.48 -9.04
C ARG A 165 3.30 20.24 -8.60
N VAL A 166 2.08 20.06 -9.12
CA VAL A 166 1.27 18.85 -8.92
C VAL A 166 1.31 18.02 -10.20
N HIS A 167 1.69 16.77 -10.09
CA HIS A 167 1.58 15.76 -11.15
C HIS A 167 0.35 14.92 -10.82
N ALA A 168 -0.77 15.25 -11.46
CA ALA A 168 -2.10 14.84 -11.05
C ALA A 168 -2.60 13.64 -11.87
N LEU A 169 -2.68 12.46 -11.25
CA LEU A 169 -3.24 11.26 -11.89
C LEU A 169 -4.77 11.26 -11.76
N LEU A 170 -5.47 10.92 -12.86
CA LEU A 170 -6.93 10.82 -12.88
C LEU A 170 -7.36 9.44 -12.41
N ASP A 171 -8.42 9.38 -11.60
CA ASP A 171 -8.95 8.15 -11.02
C ASP A 171 -9.97 7.47 -11.97
N GLY A 172 -11.26 7.70 -11.80
CA GLY A 172 -12.31 7.08 -12.60
C GLY A 172 -12.49 5.57 -12.37
N ARG A 173 -11.86 5.03 -11.31
CA ARG A 173 -11.93 3.63 -10.90
C ARG A 173 -12.45 3.46 -9.48
N ASP A 174 -11.87 4.20 -8.54
CA ASP A 174 -12.31 4.21 -7.13
C ASP A 174 -13.39 5.28 -6.90
N VAL A 175 -13.64 6.10 -7.91
CA VAL A 175 -14.71 7.10 -8.02
C VAL A 175 -15.43 6.94 -9.38
N PRO A 176 -16.56 7.62 -9.63
CA PRO A 176 -17.27 7.49 -10.90
C PRO A 176 -16.37 7.69 -12.13
N PRO A 177 -16.57 6.92 -13.22
CA PRO A 177 -15.63 6.81 -14.32
C PRO A 177 -15.30 8.11 -15.08
N THR A 178 -16.13 9.14 -14.94
CA THR A 178 -16.01 10.43 -15.64
C THR A 178 -16.09 11.63 -14.70
N SER A 179 -15.73 11.45 -13.41
CA SER A 179 -15.84 12.49 -12.37
C SER A 179 -14.60 13.40 -12.26
N ALA A 180 -13.59 13.25 -13.08
CA ALA A 180 -12.30 13.96 -12.91
C ALA A 180 -12.46 15.48 -12.76
N LEU A 181 -13.37 16.13 -13.50
CA LEU A 181 -13.56 17.58 -13.40
C LEU A 181 -14.07 18.02 -12.02
N GLU A 182 -14.77 17.15 -11.29
CA GLU A 182 -15.22 17.44 -9.92
C GLU A 182 -14.04 17.61 -8.94
N TYR A 183 -12.89 17.07 -9.28
CA TYR A 183 -11.65 17.17 -8.50
C TYR A 183 -10.68 18.21 -9.07
N PHE A 184 -10.51 18.23 -10.39
CA PHE A 184 -9.48 19.04 -11.06
C PHE A 184 -9.84 20.52 -11.12
N GLU A 185 -11.09 20.89 -11.42
CA GLU A 185 -11.50 22.29 -11.40
C GLU A 185 -11.38 22.95 -10.00
N PRO A 186 -11.84 22.28 -8.89
CA PRO A 186 -11.61 22.82 -7.56
C PRO A 186 -10.12 22.86 -7.17
N LEU A 187 -9.30 21.89 -7.62
CA LEU A 187 -7.87 21.90 -7.34
C LEU A 187 -7.15 23.05 -8.05
N GLU A 188 -7.46 23.32 -9.33
CA GLU A 188 -6.92 24.48 -10.06
C GLU A 188 -7.30 25.80 -9.40
N LYS A 189 -8.56 25.95 -8.96
CA LYS A 189 -9.02 27.12 -8.19
C LYS A 189 -8.29 27.25 -6.87
N PHE A 190 -8.13 26.16 -6.13
CA PHE A 190 -7.42 26.14 -4.86
C PHE A 190 -5.94 26.56 -5.01
N LEU A 191 -5.25 26.06 -6.04
CA LEU A 191 -3.87 26.45 -6.33
C LEU A 191 -3.77 27.95 -6.68
N ALA A 192 -4.76 28.51 -7.38
CA ALA A 192 -4.80 29.91 -7.76
C ALA A 192 -5.04 30.89 -6.57
N GLU A 193 -5.52 30.39 -5.42
CA GLU A 193 -5.64 31.17 -4.19
C GLU A 193 -4.28 31.63 -3.63
N PHE A 194 -3.21 30.91 -3.93
CA PHE A 194 -1.84 31.22 -3.50
C PHE A 194 -1.16 32.20 -4.48
N SER A 195 -1.67 33.41 -4.54
CA SER A 195 -1.25 34.41 -5.55
C SER A 195 0.14 35.01 -5.32
N ASP A 196 0.77 34.75 -4.17
CA ASP A 196 2.11 35.25 -3.77
C ASP A 196 3.24 34.26 -4.14
N VAL A 197 2.90 33.12 -4.69
CA VAL A 197 3.80 32.02 -5.07
C VAL A 197 3.42 31.39 -6.41
N ASP A 198 4.26 30.52 -6.95
CA ASP A 198 4.03 29.83 -8.22
C ASP A 198 3.62 28.35 -8.01
N TYR A 199 2.33 28.12 -7.82
CA TYR A 199 1.73 26.81 -7.57
C TYR A 199 0.80 26.42 -8.72
N GLN A 200 1.11 25.31 -9.39
CA GLN A 200 0.37 24.86 -10.59
C GLN A 200 0.32 23.35 -10.70
N ILE A 201 -0.67 22.82 -11.44
CA ILE A 201 -0.59 21.48 -12.02
C ILE A 201 0.44 21.51 -13.15
N ALA A 202 1.32 20.53 -13.23
CA ALA A 202 2.36 20.46 -14.25
C ALA A 202 2.10 19.40 -15.32
N SER A 203 1.54 18.28 -14.92
CA SER A 203 1.21 17.16 -15.83
C SER A 203 0.17 16.25 -15.22
N GLY A 204 -0.40 15.36 -16.01
CA GLY A 204 -1.35 14.36 -15.56
C GLY A 204 -1.63 13.30 -16.61
N GLY A 205 -2.60 12.43 -16.29
CA GLY A 205 -3.10 11.35 -17.14
C GLY A 205 -3.80 10.29 -16.31
N GLY A 206 -4.49 9.38 -16.93
CA GLY A 206 -5.27 8.32 -16.29
C GLY A 206 -4.40 7.27 -15.62
N ARG A 207 -4.79 6.89 -14.41
CA ARG A 207 -4.07 5.92 -13.57
C ARG A 207 -3.82 4.54 -14.19
N MET A 208 -4.62 4.16 -15.21
CA MET A 208 -4.46 2.90 -15.94
C MET A 208 -3.73 3.10 -17.27
N TYR A 209 -3.33 4.32 -17.58
CA TYR A 209 -2.55 4.65 -18.77
C TYR A 209 -1.12 5.07 -18.42
N ILE A 210 -0.93 5.79 -17.31
CA ILE A 210 0.40 6.23 -16.88
C ILE A 210 0.68 5.91 -15.41
N THR A 211 1.94 5.74 -15.05
CA THR A 211 2.54 5.78 -13.70
C THR A 211 2.14 4.64 -12.78
N MET A 212 0.85 4.31 -12.66
CA MET A 212 0.33 3.45 -11.59
C MET A 212 0.20 1.97 -12.03
N ASP A 213 1.22 1.40 -12.65
CA ASP A 213 1.31 -0.05 -12.83
C ASP A 213 1.59 -0.76 -11.50
N ARG A 214 1.44 -2.07 -11.48
CA ARG A 214 1.72 -2.92 -10.32
C ARG A 214 2.19 -4.31 -10.73
N TYR A 215 3.04 -4.90 -9.92
CA TYR A 215 3.57 -6.25 -10.09
C TYR A 215 4.36 -6.46 -11.39
N GLY A 216 4.88 -5.39 -11.98
CA GLY A 216 5.63 -5.41 -13.23
C GLY A 216 4.80 -5.83 -14.45
N ALA A 217 3.48 -5.62 -14.40
CA ALA A 217 2.57 -6.08 -15.45
C ALA A 217 2.75 -5.30 -16.76
N ASP A 218 2.93 -3.98 -16.67
CA ASP A 218 3.14 -3.11 -17.83
C ASP A 218 4.04 -1.90 -17.49
N TRP A 219 5.33 -2.09 -17.48
CA TRP A 219 6.30 -1.01 -17.26
C TRP A 219 6.19 0.16 -18.23
N SER A 220 5.55 -0.04 -19.40
CA SER A 220 5.31 1.07 -20.33
C SER A 220 4.36 2.13 -19.79
N MET A 221 3.50 1.78 -18.82
CA MET A 221 2.69 2.76 -18.09
C MET A 221 3.58 3.68 -17.25
N VAL A 222 4.57 3.12 -16.56
CA VAL A 222 5.51 3.89 -15.74
C VAL A 222 6.40 4.75 -16.62
N GLU A 223 6.85 4.22 -17.77
CA GLU A 223 7.61 4.95 -18.76
C GLU A 223 6.85 6.16 -19.31
N ARG A 224 5.59 6.00 -19.72
CA ARG A 224 4.73 7.12 -20.14
C ARG A 224 4.59 8.18 -19.04
N GLY A 225 4.38 7.74 -17.80
CA GLY A 225 4.35 8.64 -16.65
C GLY A 225 5.67 9.37 -16.43
N TRP A 226 6.80 8.66 -16.56
CA TRP A 226 8.13 9.26 -16.49
C TRP A 226 8.35 10.33 -17.52
N HIS A 227 7.99 10.06 -18.78
CA HIS A 227 8.05 11.02 -19.87
C HIS A 227 7.22 12.27 -19.56
N ALA A 228 5.98 12.12 -19.12
CA ALA A 228 5.10 13.25 -18.79
C ALA A 228 5.59 14.07 -17.60
N HIS A 229 5.98 13.40 -16.49
CA HIS A 229 6.28 14.07 -15.24
C HIS A 229 7.72 14.58 -15.17
N VAL A 230 8.68 13.76 -15.60
CA VAL A 230 10.11 14.06 -15.46
C VAL A 230 10.64 14.81 -16.68
N LEU A 231 10.30 14.33 -17.87
CA LEU A 231 10.80 14.94 -19.11
C LEU A 231 9.90 16.06 -19.63
N ALA A 232 8.66 16.16 -19.11
CA ALA A 232 7.59 17.04 -19.60
C ALA A 232 7.33 16.82 -21.11
N ASP A 233 7.42 15.55 -21.54
CA ASP A 233 7.13 15.10 -22.89
C ASP A 233 5.69 14.58 -22.93
N GLY A 234 4.85 15.25 -23.70
CA GLY A 234 3.43 14.96 -23.84
C GLY A 234 2.68 16.10 -24.51
N ARG A 235 1.41 15.84 -24.83
CA ARG A 235 0.54 16.85 -25.43
C ARG A 235 0.35 18.03 -24.49
N GLN A 236 0.57 19.24 -24.98
CA GLN A 236 0.55 20.46 -24.18
C GLN A 236 -0.84 21.11 -24.13
N PHE A 237 -1.20 21.61 -22.94
CA PHE A 237 -2.44 22.32 -22.67
C PHE A 237 -2.19 23.49 -21.71
N ALA A 238 -3.08 24.48 -21.70
CA ALA A 238 -2.97 25.62 -20.78
C ALA A 238 -3.45 25.26 -19.35
N SER A 239 -4.31 24.24 -19.21
CA SER A 239 -4.81 23.77 -17.93
C SER A 239 -5.16 22.27 -17.99
N ALA A 240 -5.25 21.63 -16.82
CA ALA A 240 -5.71 20.22 -16.73
C ALA A 240 -7.19 20.10 -17.14
N THR A 241 -8.01 21.05 -16.75
CA THR A 241 -9.42 21.15 -17.17
C THR A 241 -9.55 21.19 -18.71
N GLU A 242 -8.70 21.97 -19.40
CA GLU A 242 -8.67 22.00 -20.87
C GLU A 242 -8.28 20.65 -21.45
N ALA A 243 -7.25 20.01 -20.91
CA ALA A 243 -6.81 18.69 -21.34
C ALA A 243 -7.93 17.64 -21.26
N ILE A 244 -8.58 17.55 -20.10
CA ILE A 244 -9.69 16.60 -19.84
C ILE A 244 -10.84 16.84 -20.82
N ASN A 245 -11.28 18.09 -20.98
CA ASN A 245 -12.37 18.43 -21.89
C ASN A 245 -12.01 18.14 -23.35
N THR A 246 -10.78 18.41 -23.76
CA THR A 246 -10.31 18.15 -25.11
C THR A 246 -10.30 16.65 -25.41
N TYR A 247 -9.69 15.84 -24.56
CA TYR A 247 -9.66 14.38 -24.75
C TYR A 247 -11.06 13.75 -24.76
N ARG A 248 -11.97 14.21 -23.90
CA ARG A 248 -13.36 13.75 -23.91
C ARG A 248 -14.12 14.18 -25.16
N SER A 249 -13.82 15.35 -25.73
CA SER A 249 -14.43 15.79 -27.00
C SER A 249 -13.93 14.99 -28.20
N GLU A 250 -12.69 14.53 -28.16
CA GLU A 250 -12.08 13.70 -29.21
C GLU A 250 -12.53 12.23 -29.09
N ASN A 251 -12.84 11.75 -27.89
CA ASN A 251 -13.33 10.40 -27.62
C ASN A 251 -14.42 10.42 -26.55
N ALA A 252 -15.68 10.44 -26.96
CA ALA A 252 -16.85 10.52 -26.07
C ALA A 252 -17.00 9.32 -25.10
N GLY A 253 -16.32 8.21 -25.34
CA GLY A 253 -16.32 7.01 -24.48
C GLY A 253 -15.11 6.90 -23.57
N LEU A 254 -14.22 7.89 -23.58
CA LEU A 254 -12.99 7.86 -22.79
C LEU A 254 -13.29 7.96 -21.29
N LEU A 255 -12.85 6.95 -20.55
CA LEU A 255 -12.89 6.96 -19.09
C LEU A 255 -11.68 7.71 -18.52
N ASP A 256 -11.84 8.33 -17.37
CA ASP A 256 -10.78 9.10 -16.73
C ASP A 256 -9.55 8.27 -16.44
N GLN A 257 -9.73 7.02 -15.99
CA GLN A 257 -8.61 6.11 -15.71
C GLN A 257 -7.74 5.78 -16.93
N ASP A 258 -8.30 5.89 -18.15
CA ASP A 258 -7.63 5.52 -19.41
C ASP A 258 -7.17 6.77 -20.21
N MET A 259 -7.28 7.96 -19.61
CA MET A 259 -6.92 9.21 -20.26
C MET A 259 -5.43 9.27 -20.56
N HIS A 260 -5.08 9.72 -21.77
CA HIS A 260 -3.70 9.90 -22.15
C HIS A 260 -3.00 10.95 -21.29
N GLU A 261 -1.68 10.90 -21.25
CA GLU A 261 -0.83 11.89 -20.59
C GLU A 261 -1.01 13.27 -21.20
N PHE A 262 -0.87 14.28 -20.34
CA PHE A 262 -0.83 15.68 -20.75
C PHE A 262 0.20 16.45 -19.93
N VAL A 263 0.69 17.52 -20.50
CA VAL A 263 1.64 18.45 -19.89
C VAL A 263 1.06 19.85 -19.92
N ILE A 264 1.16 20.57 -18.81
CA ILE A 264 0.74 21.96 -18.77
C ILE A 264 1.89 22.86 -19.23
N ALA A 265 1.58 23.73 -20.17
CA ALA A 265 2.55 24.62 -20.79
C ALA A 265 2.03 26.06 -20.81
N LYS A 266 2.93 27.02 -20.62
CA LYS A 266 2.68 28.45 -20.76
C LYS A 266 3.63 29.00 -21.82
N ASP A 267 3.08 29.71 -22.80
CA ASP A 267 3.86 30.25 -23.91
C ASP A 267 4.72 29.19 -24.64
N GLY A 268 4.15 27.99 -24.79
CA GLY A 268 4.82 26.84 -25.44
C GLY A 268 5.94 26.19 -24.61
N LYS A 269 6.07 26.54 -23.32
CA LYS A 269 7.06 25.96 -22.43
C LYS A 269 6.37 25.18 -21.30
N PRO A 270 6.71 23.89 -21.08
CA PRO A 270 6.23 23.15 -19.93
C PRO A 270 6.53 23.87 -18.61
N VAL A 271 5.56 23.87 -17.70
CA VAL A 271 5.68 24.64 -16.45
C VAL A 271 6.44 23.89 -15.35
N GLY A 272 6.64 22.60 -15.46
CA GLY A 272 7.24 21.86 -14.36
C GLY A 272 7.79 20.47 -14.65
N PRO A 273 8.82 20.33 -15.55
CA PRO A 273 9.61 19.11 -15.55
C PRO A 273 10.32 18.92 -14.21
N ILE A 274 10.48 17.67 -13.76
CA ILE A 274 11.27 17.39 -12.56
C ILE A 274 12.74 17.41 -12.94
N VAL A 275 13.54 18.22 -12.24
CA VAL A 275 14.96 18.46 -12.56
C VAL A 275 15.87 18.27 -11.33
N ASP A 276 17.18 18.33 -11.55
CA ASP A 276 18.16 18.19 -10.46
C ASP A 276 17.96 19.24 -9.37
N GLY A 277 17.99 18.78 -8.13
CA GLY A 277 17.84 19.61 -6.94
C GLY A 277 16.41 19.77 -6.44
N ASP A 278 15.41 19.31 -7.18
CA ASP A 278 14.02 19.32 -6.76
C ASP A 278 13.73 18.37 -5.59
N SER A 279 12.60 18.55 -4.94
CA SER A 279 12.03 17.59 -4.00
C SER A 279 10.75 17.01 -4.58
N VAL A 280 10.58 15.68 -4.47
CA VAL A 280 9.43 14.95 -5.02
C VAL A 280 8.79 14.11 -3.94
N ILE A 281 7.49 14.25 -3.76
CA ILE A 281 6.68 13.36 -2.92
C ILE A 281 5.68 12.62 -3.79
N PHE A 282 5.71 11.28 -3.74
CA PHE A 282 4.63 10.46 -4.24
C PHE A 282 3.61 10.29 -3.11
N PHE A 283 2.47 11.00 -3.19
CA PHE A 283 1.55 11.12 -2.05
C PHE A 283 0.50 10.01 -1.93
N ASN A 284 0.54 8.99 -2.78
CA ASN A 284 -0.25 7.78 -2.56
C ASN A 284 0.26 7.06 -1.30
N PHE A 285 -0.67 6.60 -0.45
CA PHE A 285 -0.32 5.87 0.76
C PHE A 285 -0.32 4.34 0.57
N ARG A 286 -0.92 3.82 -0.50
CA ARG A 286 -0.93 2.41 -0.83
C ARG A 286 0.22 2.02 -1.74
N GLY A 287 0.95 0.95 -1.33
CA GLY A 287 2.22 0.57 -1.94
C GLY A 287 2.13 -0.12 -3.30
N ASP A 288 1.09 -0.94 -3.54
CA ASP A 288 1.03 -1.85 -4.70
C ASP A 288 1.23 -1.17 -6.08
N ARG A 289 0.78 0.08 -6.22
CA ARG A 289 0.93 0.90 -7.43
C ARG A 289 1.90 2.09 -7.26
N SER A 290 2.71 2.05 -6.22
CA SER A 290 3.69 3.09 -5.89
C SER A 290 5.13 2.63 -6.04
N LEU A 291 5.36 1.31 -5.98
CA LEU A 291 6.69 0.72 -5.96
C LEU A 291 7.46 0.93 -7.26
N GLU A 292 6.80 0.84 -8.41
CA GLU A 292 7.48 0.91 -9.70
C GLU A 292 7.97 2.32 -10.04
N ILE A 293 7.16 3.35 -9.78
CA ILE A 293 7.63 4.73 -9.93
C ILE A 293 8.70 5.07 -8.88
N THR A 294 8.61 4.49 -7.68
CA THR A 294 9.65 4.61 -6.65
C THR A 294 10.97 3.99 -7.14
N ALA A 295 10.92 2.80 -7.72
CA ALA A 295 12.10 2.16 -8.32
C ALA A 295 12.72 3.03 -9.44
N ALA A 296 11.88 3.64 -10.29
CA ALA A 296 12.36 4.54 -11.33
C ALA A 296 13.10 5.77 -10.78
N PHE A 297 12.72 6.31 -9.61
CA PHE A 297 13.42 7.40 -8.96
C PHE A 297 14.68 6.94 -8.18
N GLU A 298 14.61 5.79 -7.49
CA GLU A 298 15.62 5.42 -6.50
C GLU A 298 16.70 4.46 -7.01
N GLU A 299 16.40 3.59 -7.99
CA GLU A 299 17.34 2.54 -8.37
C GLU A 299 18.43 3.01 -9.31
N ASP A 300 19.69 2.74 -8.94
CA ASP A 300 20.85 3.03 -9.77
C ASP A 300 20.93 2.08 -10.98
N ASN A 301 20.63 0.80 -10.77
CA ASN A 301 20.66 -0.25 -11.79
C ASN A 301 19.26 -0.54 -12.37
N PHE A 302 18.51 0.50 -12.69
CA PHE A 302 17.18 0.37 -13.26
C PHE A 302 17.23 -0.02 -14.76
N THR A 303 16.51 -1.06 -15.14
CA THR A 303 16.58 -1.64 -16.50
C THR A 303 15.22 -1.83 -17.18
N HIS A 304 14.12 -1.40 -16.56
CA HIS A 304 12.78 -1.67 -17.06
C HIS A 304 12.38 -0.81 -18.27
N PHE A 305 12.92 0.41 -18.34
CA PHE A 305 12.80 1.30 -19.50
C PHE A 305 13.95 2.32 -19.54
N ASP A 306 14.12 3.03 -20.66
CA ASP A 306 15.10 4.10 -20.77
C ASP A 306 14.57 5.39 -20.11
N ARG A 307 15.14 5.76 -18.97
CA ARG A 307 14.78 7.01 -18.29
C ARG A 307 15.22 8.28 -19.02
N VAL A 308 16.03 8.17 -20.10
CA VAL A 308 16.65 9.28 -20.83
C VAL A 308 17.56 10.11 -19.92
N ARG A 309 17.04 10.54 -18.78
CA ARG A 309 17.78 11.12 -17.64
C ARG A 309 17.13 10.71 -16.34
N ARG A 310 17.92 10.60 -15.29
CA ARG A 310 17.45 10.47 -13.91
C ARG A 310 17.83 11.74 -13.14
N PRO A 311 16.87 12.57 -12.74
CA PRO A 311 17.17 13.77 -12.00
C PRO A 311 17.67 13.45 -10.59
N ALA A 312 18.65 14.19 -10.11
CA ALA A 312 19.13 14.09 -8.74
C ALA A 312 18.20 14.87 -7.80
N VAL A 313 17.15 14.20 -7.32
CA VAL A 313 16.11 14.76 -6.46
C VAL A 313 16.15 14.21 -5.05
N GLU A 314 15.55 14.93 -4.09
CA GLU A 314 15.12 14.35 -2.82
C GLU A 314 13.73 13.74 -3.03
N TYR A 315 13.67 12.39 -3.00
CA TYR A 315 12.43 11.64 -3.23
C TYR A 315 11.89 11.06 -1.92
N ALA A 316 10.59 11.09 -1.73
CA ALA A 316 9.90 10.39 -0.65
C ALA A 316 8.54 9.85 -1.09
N GLY A 317 8.12 8.74 -0.49
CA GLY A 317 6.73 8.29 -0.54
C GLY A 317 5.90 8.82 0.64
N MET A 318 4.59 8.63 0.58
CA MET A 318 3.72 8.92 1.71
C MET A 318 4.00 7.98 2.88
N MET A 319 4.18 6.70 2.60
CA MET A 319 4.45 5.64 3.56
C MET A 319 5.57 4.73 3.05
N GLU A 320 6.08 3.85 3.90
CA GLU A 320 6.90 2.72 3.46
C GLU A 320 6.02 1.73 2.68
N TYR A 321 6.32 1.55 1.38
CA TYR A 321 5.52 0.72 0.47
C TYR A 321 5.93 -0.74 0.49
N ASP A 322 7.18 -1.01 0.82
CA ASP A 322 7.76 -2.34 0.93
C ASP A 322 8.71 -2.37 2.13
N GLY A 323 8.25 -2.97 3.21
CA GLY A 323 9.01 -3.08 4.46
C GLY A 323 10.17 -4.09 4.37
N ASP A 324 10.09 -5.06 3.46
CA ASP A 324 11.15 -6.07 3.27
C ASP A 324 12.37 -5.47 2.56
N ASN A 325 12.13 -4.60 1.57
CA ASN A 325 13.17 -3.94 0.79
C ASN A 325 13.41 -2.48 1.20
N HIS A 326 12.72 -2.00 2.23
CA HIS A 326 12.79 -0.61 2.71
C HIS A 326 12.59 0.43 1.60
N LYS A 327 11.47 0.29 0.86
CA LYS A 327 11.11 1.18 -0.23
C LYS A 327 9.83 1.99 0.07
N PRO A 328 9.83 3.29 -0.21
CA PRO A 328 10.99 4.12 -0.57
C PRO A 328 11.96 4.30 0.60
N ALA A 329 13.17 4.75 0.30
CA ALA A 329 14.21 5.02 1.31
C ALA A 329 13.80 6.13 2.30
N GLN A 330 12.95 7.06 1.87
CA GLN A 330 12.39 8.12 2.69
C GLN A 330 10.86 8.16 2.53
N PHE A 331 10.15 8.30 3.65
CA PHE A 331 8.68 8.40 3.66
C PHE A 331 8.21 9.33 4.77
N LEU A 332 7.00 9.89 4.60
CA LEU A 332 6.47 10.93 5.48
C LEU A 332 5.81 10.39 6.74
N VAL A 333 5.08 9.28 6.61
CA VAL A 333 4.29 8.70 7.69
C VAL A 333 4.78 7.29 7.97
N ASN A 334 5.25 7.07 9.20
CA ASN A 334 5.69 5.73 9.61
C ASN A 334 4.49 4.78 9.72
N PRO A 335 4.67 3.50 9.33
CA PRO A 335 3.67 2.49 9.65
C PRO A 335 3.44 2.43 11.16
N PRO A 336 2.24 2.02 11.62
CA PRO A 336 1.97 1.93 13.05
C PRO A 336 2.96 0.96 13.70
N SER A 337 3.60 1.39 14.78
CA SER A 337 4.42 0.49 15.60
C SER A 337 3.49 -0.42 16.40
N ILE A 338 3.35 -1.65 15.96
CA ILE A 338 2.48 -2.65 16.58
C ILE A 338 3.31 -3.53 17.51
N ASP A 339 3.20 -3.26 18.79
CA ASP A 339 3.84 -4.02 19.87
C ASP A 339 2.89 -5.06 20.47
N ARG A 340 3.41 -5.88 21.36
CA ARG A 340 2.64 -6.86 22.14
C ARG A 340 1.81 -7.77 21.25
N THR A 341 2.48 -8.33 20.25
CA THR A 341 1.91 -9.32 19.35
C THR A 341 1.91 -10.72 19.99
N MET A 342 1.11 -11.62 19.43
CA MET A 342 1.06 -13.01 19.88
C MET A 342 2.43 -13.68 19.78
N GLY A 343 3.16 -13.46 18.69
CA GLY A 343 4.52 -13.98 18.50
C GLY A 343 5.47 -13.52 19.61
N GLU A 344 5.42 -12.24 19.94
CA GLU A 344 6.24 -11.65 21.00
C GLU A 344 5.93 -12.23 22.40
N TYR A 345 4.64 -12.38 22.74
CA TYR A 345 4.24 -13.00 24.02
C TYR A 345 4.63 -14.47 24.12
N LEU A 346 4.42 -15.23 23.06
CA LEU A 346 4.70 -16.65 23.02
C LEU A 346 6.21 -16.93 23.14
N THR A 347 7.03 -16.22 22.35
CA THR A 347 8.50 -16.36 22.43
C THR A 347 9.05 -15.95 23.78
N LYS A 348 8.56 -14.84 24.34
CA LYS A 348 8.97 -14.40 25.68
C LYS A 348 8.61 -15.41 26.78
N THR A 349 7.62 -16.27 26.52
CA THR A 349 7.20 -17.34 27.42
C THR A 349 7.96 -18.65 27.17
N GLY A 350 8.84 -18.71 26.17
CA GLY A 350 9.59 -19.92 25.81
C GLY A 350 8.83 -20.92 24.96
N VAL A 351 7.80 -20.48 24.24
CA VAL A 351 6.98 -21.30 23.34
C VAL A 351 7.68 -21.44 21.98
N HIS A 352 7.80 -22.66 21.48
CA HIS A 352 8.36 -22.95 20.16
C HIS A 352 7.32 -22.72 19.07
N LEU A 353 7.64 -21.84 18.10
CA LEU A 353 6.74 -21.42 17.05
C LEU A 353 7.23 -21.85 15.66
N MET A 354 6.29 -22.18 14.77
CA MET A 354 6.54 -22.26 13.33
C MET A 354 5.58 -21.34 12.58
N ALA A 355 6.12 -20.59 11.61
CA ALA A 355 5.32 -19.85 10.64
C ALA A 355 5.69 -20.33 9.23
N ILE A 356 4.69 -20.62 8.40
CA ILE A 356 4.91 -21.15 7.05
C ILE A 356 3.88 -20.62 6.07
N SER A 357 4.34 -20.20 4.91
CA SER A 357 3.50 -19.95 3.74
C SER A 357 4.32 -20.03 2.45
N GLU A 358 3.64 -19.92 1.34
CA GLU A 358 4.21 -19.68 0.03
C GLU A 358 4.72 -18.23 -0.08
N THR A 359 5.67 -17.94 -0.98
CA THR A 359 6.27 -16.61 -1.18
C THR A 359 5.25 -15.48 -1.15
N GLN A 360 4.08 -15.66 -1.77
CA GLN A 360 3.04 -14.63 -1.88
C GLN A 360 2.47 -14.18 -0.52
N LYS A 361 2.49 -15.03 0.50
CA LYS A 361 1.95 -14.73 1.83
C LYS A 361 2.93 -15.05 2.97
N TYR A 362 4.21 -15.25 2.65
CA TYR A 362 5.27 -15.45 3.66
C TYR A 362 5.39 -14.23 4.59
N GLY A 363 5.47 -13.01 4.02
CA GLY A 363 5.48 -11.78 4.79
C GLY A 363 4.24 -11.60 5.68
N HIS A 364 3.09 -12.15 5.27
CA HIS A 364 1.86 -12.05 6.05
C HIS A 364 1.91 -12.88 7.33
N VAL A 365 2.43 -14.10 7.29
CA VAL A 365 2.56 -14.96 8.48
C VAL A 365 3.80 -14.65 9.34
N THR A 366 4.68 -13.77 8.86
CA THR A 366 5.90 -13.32 9.56
C THR A 366 5.82 -11.84 9.90
N TYR A 367 6.18 -10.96 8.98
CA TYR A 367 6.29 -9.52 9.15
C TYR A 367 4.98 -8.88 9.66
N PHE A 368 3.88 -9.03 8.92
CA PHE A 368 2.61 -8.39 9.28
C PHE A 368 2.01 -8.99 10.56
N PHE A 369 2.06 -10.30 10.71
CA PHE A 369 1.56 -10.97 11.93
C PHE A 369 2.35 -10.57 13.18
N ASN A 370 3.61 -10.21 13.02
CA ASN A 370 4.49 -9.72 14.08
C ASN A 370 4.45 -8.20 14.25
N GLY A 371 3.43 -7.52 13.69
CA GLY A 371 3.23 -6.09 13.91
C GLY A 371 4.12 -5.18 13.06
N ASN A 372 4.32 -5.54 11.81
CA ASN A 372 5.22 -4.83 10.86
C ASN A 372 6.69 -4.88 11.29
N ARG A 373 7.09 -6.01 11.88
CA ARG A 373 8.44 -6.22 12.38
C ARG A 373 9.15 -7.32 11.59
N PRO A 374 10.32 -7.05 10.97
CA PRO A 374 11.10 -8.06 10.26
C PRO A 374 11.79 -9.03 11.23
N GLY A 375 11.97 -10.25 10.76
CA GLY A 375 12.71 -11.30 11.47
C GLY A 375 12.00 -11.88 12.68
N GLU A 376 12.68 -12.81 13.31
CA GLU A 376 12.22 -13.52 14.50
C GLU A 376 12.43 -12.68 15.77
N PHE A 377 11.57 -12.85 16.76
CA PHE A 377 11.78 -12.33 18.12
C PHE A 377 12.90 -13.10 18.83
N ASP A 378 12.94 -14.44 18.65
CA ASP A 378 14.00 -15.31 19.13
C ASP A 378 14.24 -16.46 18.16
N LYS A 379 15.42 -16.46 17.51
CA LYS A 379 15.83 -17.46 16.53
C LYS A 379 15.93 -18.89 17.07
N ASN A 380 16.02 -19.07 18.37
CA ASN A 380 16.04 -20.40 19.00
C ASN A 380 14.63 -20.98 19.18
N LEU A 381 13.61 -20.11 19.22
CA LEU A 381 12.21 -20.49 19.48
C LEU A 381 11.35 -20.43 18.23
N GLU A 382 11.74 -19.65 17.21
CA GLU A 382 10.94 -19.44 16.01
C GLU A 382 11.59 -20.08 14.78
N THR A 383 10.77 -20.69 13.95
CA THR A 383 11.17 -21.26 12.66
C THR A 383 10.24 -20.68 11.59
N TYR A 384 10.79 -19.91 10.65
CA TYR A 384 10.04 -19.36 9.52
C TYR A 384 10.41 -20.10 8.25
N ILE A 385 9.39 -20.61 7.54
CA ILE A 385 9.55 -21.42 6.34
C ILE A 385 8.83 -20.76 5.18
N GLU A 386 9.58 -20.38 4.16
CA GLU A 386 9.06 -20.00 2.86
C GLU A 386 9.03 -21.23 1.94
N VAL A 387 7.90 -21.44 1.27
CA VAL A 387 7.77 -22.38 0.16
C VAL A 387 7.77 -21.57 -1.13
N PRO A 388 8.81 -21.66 -1.98
CA PRO A 388 8.89 -20.84 -3.19
C PRO A 388 7.71 -21.02 -4.12
N SER A 389 7.09 -19.90 -4.53
CA SER A 389 6.00 -19.88 -5.49
C SER A 389 6.47 -20.29 -6.89
N ASP A 390 5.58 -20.89 -7.67
CA ASP A 390 5.86 -21.14 -9.09
C ASP A 390 5.73 -19.81 -9.88
N VAL A 391 6.57 -19.64 -10.89
CA VAL A 391 6.53 -18.49 -11.78
C VAL A 391 5.57 -18.76 -12.95
N VAL A 392 4.28 -18.86 -12.63
CA VAL A 392 3.18 -19.05 -13.59
C VAL A 392 1.96 -18.25 -13.14
N PRO A 393 1.06 -17.85 -14.04
CA PRO A 393 -0.22 -17.25 -13.66
C PRO A 393 -1.01 -18.16 -12.71
N PHE A 394 -1.62 -17.58 -11.67
CA PHE A 394 -2.24 -18.34 -10.58
C PHE A 394 -3.45 -19.17 -11.05
N GLU A 395 -4.21 -18.69 -12.04
CA GLU A 395 -5.32 -19.44 -12.62
C GLU A 395 -4.89 -20.69 -13.39
N GLN A 396 -3.64 -20.77 -13.86
CA GLN A 396 -3.09 -21.94 -14.52
C GLN A 396 -2.67 -23.04 -13.54
N ARG A 397 -2.44 -22.64 -12.28
CA ARG A 397 -2.02 -23.56 -11.21
C ARG A 397 -2.69 -23.19 -9.88
N PRO A 398 -4.04 -23.28 -9.81
CA PRO A 398 -4.80 -22.77 -8.66
C PRO A 398 -4.54 -23.50 -7.34
N TRP A 399 -3.97 -24.71 -7.37
CA TRP A 399 -3.52 -25.40 -6.17
C TRP A 399 -2.23 -24.83 -5.59
N MET A 400 -1.48 -24.03 -6.35
CA MET A 400 -0.25 -23.37 -5.91
C MET A 400 0.68 -24.33 -5.14
N LYS A 401 1.11 -23.97 -3.93
CA LYS A 401 1.96 -24.81 -3.06
C LYS A 401 1.23 -25.36 -1.82
N CYS A 402 -0.10 -25.45 -1.87
CA CYS A 402 -0.86 -25.89 -0.70
C CYS A 402 -0.50 -27.34 -0.26
N ALA A 403 -0.15 -28.23 -1.18
CA ALA A 403 0.26 -29.58 -0.85
C ALA A 403 1.59 -29.60 -0.10
N GLU A 404 2.59 -28.91 -0.60
CA GLU A 404 3.92 -28.80 0.01
C GLU A 404 3.87 -28.13 1.40
N ILE A 405 3.03 -27.10 1.56
CA ILE A 405 2.79 -26.47 2.86
C ILE A 405 2.16 -27.48 3.81
N THR A 406 1.15 -28.22 3.35
CA THR A 406 0.44 -29.23 4.16
C THR A 406 1.38 -30.32 4.64
N ASP A 407 2.22 -30.87 3.75
CA ASP A 407 3.18 -31.94 4.10
C ASP A 407 4.16 -31.44 5.18
N LYS A 408 4.72 -30.24 5.01
CA LYS A 408 5.61 -29.63 6.02
C LYS A 408 4.94 -29.37 7.36
N VAL A 409 3.67 -28.98 7.36
CA VAL A 409 2.88 -28.78 8.59
C VAL A 409 2.62 -30.12 9.29
N ILE A 410 2.30 -31.17 8.55
CA ILE A 410 2.13 -32.52 9.12
C ILE A 410 3.43 -33.00 9.76
N GLU A 411 4.56 -32.89 9.04
CA GLU A 411 5.89 -33.23 9.59
C GLU A 411 6.19 -32.42 10.87
N ALA A 412 5.86 -31.14 10.88
CA ALA A 412 6.06 -30.30 12.06
C ALA A 412 5.21 -30.73 13.26
N ILE A 413 3.94 -31.10 13.03
CA ILE A 413 3.05 -31.63 14.07
C ILE A 413 3.60 -32.95 14.63
N GLU A 414 4.00 -33.89 13.75
CA GLU A 414 4.49 -35.21 14.13
C GLU A 414 5.84 -35.14 14.85
N SER A 415 6.66 -34.13 14.52
CA SER A 415 7.97 -33.92 15.18
C SER A 415 7.87 -33.65 16.69
N GLY A 416 6.74 -33.13 17.15
CA GLY A 416 6.55 -32.69 18.52
C GLY A 416 7.44 -31.50 18.95
N LYS A 417 8.10 -30.84 17.97
CA LYS A 417 9.05 -29.74 18.23
C LYS A 417 8.34 -28.42 18.57
N TYR A 418 7.16 -28.20 17.98
CA TYR A 418 6.47 -26.91 18.03
C TYR A 418 5.24 -26.97 18.93
N ASP A 419 5.04 -25.89 19.69
CA ASP A 419 3.85 -25.69 20.52
C ASP A 419 2.78 -24.89 19.79
N HIS A 420 3.20 -24.05 18.84
CA HIS A 420 2.31 -23.24 18.00
C HIS A 420 2.78 -23.26 16.54
N ILE A 421 1.87 -23.51 15.61
CA ILE A 421 2.11 -23.47 14.17
C ILE A 421 1.10 -22.53 13.55
N ARG A 422 1.55 -21.55 12.76
CA ARG A 422 0.70 -20.70 11.95
C ARG A 422 1.04 -20.87 10.48
N LEU A 423 0.02 -20.96 9.64
CA LEU A 423 0.20 -21.09 8.20
C LEU A 423 -0.84 -20.27 7.44
N ASN A 424 -0.50 -19.90 6.20
CA ASN A 424 -1.42 -19.27 5.28
C ASN A 424 -1.45 -20.07 3.97
N TYR A 425 -2.66 -20.38 3.51
CA TYR A 425 -2.92 -20.87 2.16
C TYR A 425 -3.37 -19.70 1.29
N PRO A 426 -2.54 -19.22 0.36
CA PRO A 426 -2.82 -18.02 -0.42
C PRO A 426 -3.79 -18.23 -1.59
N ASN A 427 -4.18 -19.47 -1.87
CA ASN A 427 -4.91 -19.86 -3.07
C ASN A 427 -6.19 -19.04 -3.31
N GLY A 428 -7.07 -18.92 -2.31
CA GLY A 428 -8.34 -18.22 -2.47
C GLY A 428 -8.15 -16.73 -2.81
N ASP A 429 -7.14 -16.09 -2.23
CA ASP A 429 -6.81 -14.69 -2.49
C ASP A 429 -6.13 -14.51 -3.85
N MET A 430 -5.03 -15.23 -4.09
CA MET A 430 -4.22 -15.04 -5.30
C MET A 430 -4.96 -15.46 -6.57
N VAL A 431 -5.67 -16.57 -6.55
CA VAL A 431 -6.51 -17.00 -7.67
C VAL A 431 -7.72 -16.08 -7.82
N GLY A 432 -8.35 -15.68 -6.71
CA GLY A 432 -9.46 -14.72 -6.71
C GLY A 432 -9.10 -13.39 -7.38
N HIS A 433 -7.88 -12.89 -7.17
CA HIS A 433 -7.40 -11.67 -7.82
C HIS A 433 -7.27 -11.76 -9.34
N THR A 434 -7.21 -12.97 -9.92
CA THR A 434 -7.16 -13.13 -11.39
C THR A 434 -8.50 -12.84 -12.05
N GLY A 435 -9.61 -12.92 -11.31
CA GLY A 435 -10.96 -12.80 -11.85
C GLY A 435 -11.40 -13.97 -12.74
N VAL A 436 -10.61 -15.03 -12.83
CA VAL A 436 -10.94 -16.23 -13.60
C VAL A 436 -11.72 -17.21 -12.71
N PHE A 437 -12.94 -17.53 -13.12
CA PHE A 437 -13.87 -18.40 -12.39
C PHE A 437 -13.72 -19.85 -12.81
#